data_70dbca23c94741f36856b6d98b62bf19
#
_entry.id   70dbca23c94741f36856b6d98b62bf19
#
_cell.length_a   1.000
_cell.length_b   1.000
_cell.length_c   1.000
_cell.angle_alpha   90.00
_cell.angle_beta   90.00
_cell.angle_gamma   90.00
#
_symmetry.space_group_name_H-M   'P 1'
#
loop_
_entity.id
_entity.type
_entity.pdbx_description
1 polymer ?
#
loop_
_entity_poly.entity_id
_entity_poly.type
_entity_poly.pdbx_seq_one_letter_code
_entity_poly.pdbx_strand_id
1 'polypeptide(L)'
;MKRRALLAFGLAAALLSAAATAEQSKGVLSVKVSQLRSNDGQVGCALYASDAGFPTDPSKAAQMKWCPIKDKSSKCSFDPILAGTYAVACFHDENGNGKLDKNFLGIPKEGTVVSNHAKGSMGPPPFDKARFSFSGADSSLDLRMGY
;
A
#
# COMPACT_ATOMS: atom_id res chain seq x y z
N MET A 1 3.30 -39.05 74.40
CA MET A 1 4.13 -38.25 73.49
C MET A 1 3.36 -38.02 72.21
N LYS A 2 2.85 -36.81 72.05
CA LYS A 2 2.04 -36.44 70.86
C LYS A 2 2.90 -35.66 69.89
N ARG A 3 3.24 -36.23 68.76
CA ARG A 3 3.93 -35.53 67.67
C ARG A 3 2.88 -34.82 66.78
N ARG A 4 2.90 -33.50 66.79
CA ARG A 4 2.10 -32.68 65.89
C ARG A 4 2.86 -32.54 64.54
N ALA A 5 2.25 -33.03 63.47
CA ALA A 5 2.73 -32.79 62.12
C ALA A 5 2.19 -31.42 61.66
N LEU A 6 3.11 -30.52 61.32
CA LEU A 6 2.78 -29.26 60.63
C LEU A 6 2.69 -29.54 59.12
N LEU A 7 1.53 -29.38 58.57
CA LEU A 7 1.29 -29.36 57.12
C LEU A 7 1.60 -27.93 56.62
N ALA A 8 2.67 -27.81 55.86
CA ALA A 8 2.97 -26.57 55.14
C ALA A 8 2.15 -26.54 53.83
N PHE A 9 1.21 -25.61 53.76
CA PHE A 9 0.46 -25.30 52.56
C PHE A 9 1.30 -24.39 51.69
N GLY A 10 1.88 -24.96 50.61
CA GLY A 10 2.58 -24.20 49.61
C GLY A 10 1.58 -23.52 48.65
N LEU A 11 1.47 -22.21 48.74
CA LEU A 11 0.67 -21.39 47.80
C LEU A 11 1.47 -21.19 46.52
N ALA A 12 1.20 -21.99 45.51
CA ALA A 12 1.74 -21.78 44.18
C ALA A 12 0.99 -20.63 43.48
N ALA A 13 1.62 -19.44 43.49
CA ALA A 13 1.14 -18.31 42.71
C ALA A 13 1.42 -18.58 41.23
N ALA A 14 0.39 -18.94 40.47
CA ALA A 14 0.45 -19.01 39.03
C ALA A 14 0.45 -17.58 38.47
N LEU A 15 1.62 -17.12 38.00
CA LEU A 15 1.76 -15.88 37.25
C LEU A 15 1.17 -16.13 35.84
N LEU A 16 -0.09 -15.76 35.62
CA LEU A 16 -0.64 -15.61 34.27
C LEU A 16 0.06 -14.42 33.62
N SER A 17 1.06 -14.70 32.79
CA SER A 17 1.62 -13.72 31.87
C SER A 17 0.58 -13.46 30.77
N ALA A 18 -0.21 -12.41 30.92
CA ALA A 18 -1.04 -11.89 29.83
C ALA A 18 -0.10 -11.33 28.76
N ALA A 19 0.16 -12.11 27.72
CA ALA A 19 0.77 -11.58 26.51
C ALA A 19 -0.21 -10.57 25.90
N ALA A 20 0.04 -9.29 26.15
CA ALA A 20 -0.66 -8.22 25.46
C ALA A 20 -0.30 -8.35 23.96
N THR A 21 -1.20 -8.86 23.17
CA THR A 21 -1.10 -8.78 21.70
C THR A 21 -1.20 -7.30 21.37
N ALA A 22 -0.08 -6.69 20.99
CA ALA A 22 -0.05 -5.32 20.49
C ALA A 22 -0.97 -5.28 19.26
N GLU A 23 -2.09 -4.57 19.37
CA GLU A 23 -3.02 -4.37 18.28
C GLU A 23 -2.29 -3.58 17.19
N GLN A 24 -2.12 -4.21 16.02
CA GLN A 24 -1.37 -3.61 14.92
C GLN A 24 -2.20 -2.46 14.35
N SER A 25 -1.64 -1.24 14.39
CA SER A 25 -2.35 -0.04 13.94
C SER A 25 -2.71 -0.12 12.47
N LYS A 26 -3.93 0.30 12.14
CA LYS A 26 -4.45 0.43 10.77
C LYS A 26 -4.80 1.88 10.49
N GLY A 27 -4.47 2.34 9.31
CA GLY A 27 -4.80 3.68 8.85
C GLY A 27 -5.08 3.75 7.36
N VAL A 28 -5.59 4.89 6.94
CA VAL A 28 -5.92 5.20 5.55
C VAL A 28 -4.71 5.82 4.87
N LEU A 29 -4.32 5.25 3.74
CA LEU A 29 -3.36 5.86 2.84
C LEU A 29 -4.13 6.55 1.71
N SER A 30 -3.98 7.86 1.59
CA SER A 30 -4.48 8.64 0.47
C SER A 30 -3.37 8.95 -0.51
N VAL A 31 -3.66 8.84 -1.81
CA VAL A 31 -2.71 9.17 -2.88
C VAL A 31 -3.31 10.28 -3.72
N LYS A 32 -2.63 11.43 -3.76
CA LYS A 32 -2.98 12.53 -4.65
C LYS A 32 -2.10 12.44 -5.89
N VAL A 33 -2.74 12.31 -7.05
CA VAL A 33 -2.07 12.32 -8.34
C VAL A 33 -2.34 13.64 -9.02
N SER A 34 -1.30 14.33 -9.43
CA SER A 34 -1.36 15.63 -10.10
C SER A 34 -0.65 15.60 -11.45
N GLN A 35 -0.73 16.70 -12.19
CA GLN A 35 -0.13 16.88 -13.53
C GLN A 35 -0.70 15.89 -14.57
N LEU A 36 -2.00 15.56 -14.45
CA LEU A 36 -2.69 14.84 -15.50
C LEU A 36 -2.83 15.74 -16.74
N ARG A 37 -2.56 15.20 -17.92
CA ARG A 37 -2.60 16.00 -19.16
C ARG A 37 -4.02 16.36 -19.59
N SER A 38 -5.03 15.57 -19.16
CA SER A 38 -6.45 15.83 -19.40
C SER A 38 -7.32 15.43 -18.21
N ASN A 39 -8.62 15.71 -18.28
CA ASN A 39 -9.62 15.22 -17.32
C ASN A 39 -10.33 13.96 -17.84
N ASP A 40 -9.90 13.40 -18.98
CA ASP A 40 -10.54 12.25 -19.59
C ASP A 40 -10.27 10.98 -18.79
N GLY A 41 -11.23 10.07 -18.78
CA GLY A 41 -11.10 8.77 -18.14
C GLY A 41 -11.02 8.83 -16.62
N GLN A 42 -10.06 8.10 -16.06
CA GLN A 42 -9.91 7.90 -14.62
C GLN A 42 -8.45 7.62 -14.24
N VAL A 43 -8.15 7.64 -12.95
CA VAL A 43 -6.84 7.20 -12.45
C VAL A 43 -7.01 5.84 -11.78
N GLY A 44 -6.25 4.85 -12.21
CA GLY A 44 -6.10 3.58 -11.53
C GLY A 44 -4.87 3.63 -10.62
N CYS A 45 -5.04 3.31 -9.33
CA CYS A 45 -3.94 3.19 -8.37
C CYS A 45 -3.96 1.83 -7.69
N ALA A 46 -2.85 1.12 -7.76
CA ALA A 46 -2.65 -0.19 -7.14
C ALA A 46 -1.64 -0.08 -5.98
N LEU A 47 -2.01 -0.69 -4.84
CA LEU A 47 -1.17 -0.79 -3.65
C LEU A 47 -0.57 -2.18 -3.57
N TYR A 48 0.74 -2.28 -3.52
CA TYR A 48 1.49 -3.54 -3.44
C TYR A 48 2.17 -3.68 -2.08
N ALA A 49 2.05 -4.87 -1.48
CA ALA A 49 2.72 -5.22 -0.23
C ALA A 49 4.03 -6.01 -0.46
N SER A 50 4.35 -6.33 -1.71
CA SER A 50 5.58 -7.02 -2.13
C SER A 50 5.90 -6.69 -3.58
N ASP A 51 7.02 -7.20 -4.08
CA ASP A 51 7.45 -7.06 -5.47
C ASP A 51 6.62 -7.89 -6.47
N ALA A 52 5.82 -8.85 -5.97
CA ALA A 52 5.00 -9.69 -6.81
C ALA A 52 4.03 -8.87 -7.68
N GLY A 53 4.25 -8.89 -8.98
CA GLY A 53 3.44 -8.18 -9.98
C GLY A 53 3.67 -6.67 -10.07
N PHE A 54 4.42 -6.08 -9.15
CA PHE A 54 4.72 -4.64 -9.18
C PHE A 54 5.60 -4.27 -10.39
N PRO A 55 5.31 -3.16 -11.05
CA PRO A 55 4.12 -2.30 -10.97
C PRO A 55 3.06 -2.63 -12.03
N THR A 56 3.19 -3.73 -12.78
CA THR A 56 2.49 -3.96 -14.05
C THR A 56 1.34 -4.95 -13.98
N ASP A 57 1.24 -5.74 -12.91
CA ASP A 57 0.16 -6.71 -12.71
C ASP A 57 -0.71 -6.34 -11.48
N PRO A 58 -1.79 -5.57 -11.68
CA PRO A 58 -2.66 -5.16 -10.57
C PRO A 58 -3.44 -6.33 -9.94
N SER A 59 -3.49 -7.50 -10.56
CA SER A 59 -4.09 -8.70 -9.96
C SER A 59 -3.33 -9.20 -8.73
N LYS A 60 -2.05 -8.82 -8.60
CA LYS A 60 -1.18 -9.14 -7.46
C LYS A 60 -1.14 -8.03 -6.40
N ALA A 61 -1.79 -6.90 -6.65
CA ALA A 61 -1.87 -5.81 -5.69
C ALA A 61 -2.73 -6.20 -4.47
N ALA A 62 -2.38 -5.66 -3.31
CA ALA A 62 -3.20 -5.79 -2.10
C ALA A 62 -4.54 -5.08 -2.25
N GLN A 63 -4.54 -3.94 -2.94
CA GLN A 63 -5.75 -3.19 -3.28
C GLN A 63 -5.59 -2.48 -4.64
N MET A 64 -6.71 -2.33 -5.36
CA MET A 64 -6.82 -1.53 -6.57
C MET A 64 -7.97 -0.54 -6.41
N LYS A 65 -7.74 0.73 -6.74
CA LYS A 65 -8.74 1.80 -6.70
C LYS A 65 -8.82 2.53 -8.03
N TRP A 66 -10.04 2.83 -8.43
CA TRP A 66 -10.35 3.64 -9.59
C TRP A 66 -10.92 4.98 -9.10
N CYS A 67 -10.32 6.07 -9.51
CA CYS A 67 -10.58 7.37 -8.92
C CYS A 67 -10.90 8.41 -10.00
N PRO A 68 -11.92 9.25 -9.77
CA PRO A 68 -12.30 10.29 -10.73
C PRO A 68 -11.22 11.37 -10.81
N ILE A 69 -11.19 12.02 -11.98
CA ILE A 69 -10.30 13.15 -12.24
C ILE A 69 -11.09 14.45 -12.14
N LYS A 70 -10.50 15.44 -11.49
CA LYS A 70 -11.00 16.80 -11.44
C LYS A 70 -9.82 17.78 -11.48
N ASP A 71 -9.92 18.79 -12.34
CA ASP A 71 -8.89 19.82 -12.47
C ASP A 71 -7.48 19.24 -12.68
N LYS A 72 -7.39 18.22 -13.56
CA LYS A 72 -6.15 17.48 -13.88
C LYS A 72 -5.46 16.90 -12.64
N SER A 73 -6.25 16.50 -11.66
CA SER A 73 -5.81 15.84 -10.43
C SER A 73 -6.79 14.74 -10.04
N SER A 74 -6.32 13.78 -9.29
CA SER A 74 -7.15 12.71 -8.72
C SER A 74 -6.71 12.41 -7.30
N LYS A 75 -7.65 11.97 -6.46
CA LYS A 75 -7.37 11.49 -5.11
C LYS A 75 -7.92 10.08 -4.96
N CYS A 76 -7.03 9.14 -4.70
CA CYS A 76 -7.37 7.77 -4.34
C CYS A 76 -7.14 7.55 -2.85
N SER A 77 -8.06 6.89 -2.17
CA SER A 77 -7.89 6.47 -0.78
C SER A 77 -8.05 4.96 -0.70
N PHE A 78 -7.04 4.29 -0.16
CA PHE A 78 -7.11 2.86 0.10
C PHE A 78 -7.87 2.59 1.39
N ASP A 79 -8.57 1.43 1.46
CA ASP A 79 -9.17 0.98 2.69
C ASP A 79 -8.09 0.80 3.77
N PRO A 80 -8.43 0.91 5.07
CA PRO A 80 -7.41 0.89 6.13
C PRO A 80 -6.46 -0.31 6.03
N ILE A 81 -5.18 -0.03 5.99
CA ILE A 81 -4.08 -1.01 5.90
C ILE A 81 -3.25 -1.03 7.18
N LEU A 82 -2.63 -2.15 7.45
CA LEU A 82 -1.71 -2.33 8.58
C LEU A 82 -0.41 -1.54 8.36
N ALA A 83 0.27 -1.22 9.45
CA ALA A 83 1.65 -0.77 9.38
C ALA A 83 2.49 -1.79 8.60
N GLY A 84 3.38 -1.32 7.73
CA GLY A 84 4.18 -2.20 6.88
C GLY A 84 4.92 -1.46 5.78
N THR A 85 5.49 -2.23 4.87
CA THR A 85 6.19 -1.71 3.68
C THR A 85 5.33 -1.92 2.46
N TYR A 86 5.13 -0.86 1.68
CA TYR A 86 4.27 -0.84 0.50
C TYR A 86 4.90 -0.07 -0.64
N ALA A 87 4.40 -0.29 -1.84
CA ALA A 87 4.62 0.59 -2.99
C ALA A 87 3.27 0.85 -3.69
N VAL A 88 3.16 1.99 -4.35
CA VAL A 88 1.98 2.39 -5.12
C VAL A 88 2.38 2.56 -6.58
N ALA A 89 1.55 2.07 -7.48
CA ALA A 89 1.64 2.34 -8.91
C ALA A 89 0.30 2.91 -9.39
N CYS A 90 0.34 4.06 -10.05
CA CYS A 90 -0.84 4.69 -10.64
C CYS A 90 -0.64 4.92 -12.13
N PHE A 91 -1.75 4.90 -12.88
CA PHE A 91 -1.77 5.27 -14.29
C PHE A 91 -3.02 6.06 -14.63
N HIS A 92 -2.93 6.85 -15.67
CA HIS A 92 -4.04 7.62 -16.22
C HIS A 92 -4.74 6.83 -17.33
N ASP A 93 -5.79 6.13 -16.99
CA ASP A 93 -6.65 5.40 -17.94
C ASP A 93 -7.53 6.39 -18.69
N GLU A 94 -7.00 6.98 -19.78
CA GLU A 94 -7.62 8.09 -20.49
C GLU A 94 -8.87 7.68 -21.27
N ASN A 95 -8.93 6.45 -21.77
CA ASN A 95 -10.07 5.94 -22.51
C ASN A 95 -11.07 5.15 -21.67
N GLY A 96 -10.80 4.97 -20.36
CA GLY A 96 -11.68 4.28 -19.43
C GLY A 96 -11.81 2.77 -19.68
N ASN A 97 -10.80 2.14 -20.32
CA ASN A 97 -10.85 0.71 -20.64
C ASN A 97 -10.40 -0.21 -19.50
N GLY A 98 -9.93 0.37 -18.37
CA GLY A 98 -9.47 -0.37 -17.20
C GLY A 98 -8.08 -1.00 -17.34
N LYS A 99 -7.30 -0.58 -18.32
CA LYS A 99 -5.97 -1.12 -18.63
C LYS A 99 -5.01 0.00 -18.97
N LEU A 100 -3.72 -0.21 -18.68
CA LEU A 100 -2.66 0.64 -19.18
C LEU A 100 -2.37 0.30 -20.64
N ASP A 101 -2.69 1.21 -21.54
CA ASP A 101 -2.44 1.05 -22.96
C ASP A 101 -0.94 1.21 -23.25
N LYS A 102 -0.43 0.33 -24.12
CA LYS A 102 0.98 0.30 -24.54
C LYS A 102 1.07 0.24 -26.06
N ASN A 103 2.19 0.73 -26.58
CA ASN A 103 2.50 0.53 -28.00
C ASN A 103 3.03 -0.90 -28.25
N PHE A 104 3.34 -1.21 -29.51
CA PHE A 104 3.86 -2.53 -29.90
C PHE A 104 5.24 -2.87 -29.30
N LEU A 105 5.98 -1.90 -28.80
CA LEU A 105 7.24 -2.09 -28.06
C LEU A 105 7.05 -2.27 -26.54
N GLY A 106 5.79 -2.26 -26.06
CA GLY A 106 5.48 -2.37 -24.63
C GLY A 106 5.65 -1.06 -23.85
N ILE A 107 5.86 0.07 -24.54
CA ILE A 107 6.00 1.38 -23.91
C ILE A 107 4.60 1.94 -23.62
N PRO A 108 4.32 2.42 -22.39
CA PRO A 108 3.05 3.05 -22.06
C PRO A 108 2.71 4.21 -23.00
N LYS A 109 1.47 4.25 -23.47
CA LYS A 109 0.90 5.39 -24.22
C LYS A 109 0.22 6.38 -23.30
N GLU A 110 -0.15 5.93 -22.11
CA GLU A 110 -0.84 6.69 -21.07
C GLU A 110 0.15 7.03 -19.95
N GLY A 111 -0.21 8.02 -19.13
CA GLY A 111 0.63 8.46 -18.03
C GLY A 111 0.78 7.40 -16.94
N THR A 112 1.97 7.34 -16.35
CA THR A 112 2.28 6.42 -15.25
C THR A 112 3.09 7.12 -14.17
N VAL A 113 2.94 6.68 -12.93
CA VAL A 113 3.77 7.10 -11.81
C VAL A 113 3.78 6.01 -10.73
N VAL A 114 4.90 5.87 -10.06
CA VAL A 114 5.02 5.02 -8.86
C VAL A 114 5.47 5.85 -7.66
N SER A 115 5.25 5.32 -6.46
CA SER A 115 5.74 5.92 -5.23
C SER A 115 7.25 6.21 -5.29
N ASN A 116 7.70 7.22 -4.54
CA ASN A 116 9.06 7.78 -4.58
C ASN A 116 9.46 8.35 -5.97
N HIS A 117 8.52 8.46 -6.92
CA HIS A 117 8.82 8.82 -8.32
C HIS A 117 9.95 7.96 -8.91
N ALA A 118 10.02 6.69 -8.49
CA ALA A 118 11.07 5.77 -8.89
C ALA A 118 11.11 5.59 -10.40
N LYS A 119 12.31 5.42 -10.94
CA LYS A 119 12.55 5.20 -12.36
C LYS A 119 13.23 3.85 -12.59
N GLY A 120 12.79 3.16 -13.63
CA GLY A 120 13.52 2.01 -14.18
C GLY A 120 14.59 2.46 -15.17
N SER A 121 15.60 1.63 -15.38
CA SER A 121 16.67 1.93 -16.36
C SER A 121 16.29 1.50 -17.79
N MET A 122 15.69 0.31 -17.92
CA MET A 122 15.32 -0.29 -19.21
C MET A 122 13.96 -1.00 -19.11
N GLY A 123 13.03 -0.43 -18.33
CA GLY A 123 11.72 -0.99 -18.07
C GLY A 123 11.08 -0.38 -16.84
N PRO A 124 10.03 -1.01 -16.30
CA PRO A 124 9.37 -0.52 -15.10
C PRO A 124 10.32 -0.40 -13.92
N PRO A 125 10.10 0.57 -13.00
CA PRO A 125 10.91 0.66 -11.80
C PRO A 125 10.70 -0.56 -10.90
N PRO A 126 11.76 -1.06 -10.23
CA PRO A 126 11.64 -2.16 -9.29
C PRO A 126 10.98 -1.72 -7.98
N PHE A 127 10.33 -2.66 -7.30
CA PHE A 127 9.66 -2.44 -6.01
C PHE A 127 10.57 -1.79 -4.97
N ASP A 128 11.81 -2.23 -4.85
CA ASP A 128 12.77 -1.70 -3.87
C ASP A 128 13.04 -0.20 -4.00
N LYS A 129 12.93 0.36 -5.20
CA LYS A 129 13.07 1.80 -5.42
C LYS A 129 11.80 2.58 -5.12
N ALA A 130 10.65 1.93 -5.21
CA ALA A 130 9.34 2.55 -5.03
C ALA A 130 8.78 2.37 -3.61
N ARG A 131 9.25 1.40 -2.85
CA ARG A 131 8.73 1.05 -1.53
C ARG A 131 8.92 2.16 -0.51
N PHE A 132 7.96 2.28 0.40
CA PHE A 132 7.98 3.19 1.54
C PHE A 132 7.42 2.50 2.78
N SER A 133 7.74 3.00 3.96
CA SER A 133 7.19 2.53 5.22
C SER A 133 5.89 3.26 5.55
N PHE A 134 4.86 2.51 5.88
CA PHE A 134 3.58 3.02 6.37
C PHE A 134 3.45 2.68 7.85
N SER A 135 3.17 3.68 8.69
CA SER A 135 3.15 3.52 10.15
C SER A 135 1.84 2.95 10.71
N GLY A 136 0.81 2.83 9.87
CA GLY A 136 -0.55 2.52 10.32
C GLY A 136 -1.35 3.74 10.79
N ALA A 137 -0.77 4.95 10.72
CA ALA A 137 -1.51 6.20 10.89
C ALA A 137 -1.96 6.76 9.54
N ASP A 138 -3.08 7.47 9.51
CA ASP A 138 -3.57 8.11 8.31
C ASP A 138 -2.49 9.01 7.70
N SER A 139 -2.24 8.85 6.41
CA SER A 139 -1.19 9.60 5.71
C SER A 139 -1.53 9.78 4.24
N SER A 140 -0.76 10.63 3.56
CA SER A 140 -0.93 10.89 2.13
C SER A 140 0.39 10.88 1.38
N LEU A 141 0.32 10.45 0.11
CA LEU A 141 1.39 10.57 -0.87
C LEU A 141 0.97 11.55 -1.97
N ASP A 142 1.90 12.41 -2.39
CA ASP A 142 1.72 13.27 -3.55
C ASP A 142 2.57 12.73 -4.70
N LEU A 143 1.91 12.33 -5.78
CA LEU A 143 2.52 11.78 -6.98
C LEU A 143 2.24 12.68 -8.19
N ARG A 144 3.24 12.85 -9.03
CA ARG A 144 3.12 13.62 -10.29
C ARG A 144 3.17 12.68 -11.46
N MET A 145 2.09 12.68 -12.25
CA MET A 145 1.98 11.83 -13.44
C MET A 145 3.07 12.16 -14.45
N GLY A 146 3.67 11.13 -15.03
CA GLY A 146 4.62 11.25 -16.14
C GLY A 146 4.05 10.62 -17.42
N TYR A 147 4.39 11.17 -18.59
CA TYR A 147 3.94 10.71 -19.91
C TYR A 147 5.13 10.43 -20.82
#